data_d4a5d37769cd5bcf0abcbcdba8b1de42
#
_entry.id   d4a5d37769cd5bcf0abcbcdba8b1de42
#
_cell.length_a   1.000
_cell.length_b   1.000
_cell.length_c   1.000
_cell.angle_alpha   90.00
_cell.angle_beta   90.00
_cell.angle_gamma   90.00
#
_symmetry.space_group_name_H-M   'P 1'
#
loop_
_entity.id
_entity.type
_entity.pdbx_description
1 polymer ?
#
loop_
_entity_poly.entity_id
_entity_poly.type
_entity_poly.pdbx_seq_one_letter_code
_entity_poly.pdbx_strand_id
1 'polypeptide(L)'
;VRLKPSPLNALFLAQFISAFVDNMILFIALGIIHRDGYPGYYLPLVQSTFLLSYIVLSPWVGRFADKKSKSQVLMVGNIIKTLGILLLLAKCDPALSYGVVGIGAVIYSPAKYGILPFLARGEDALLRANSRLESYTIVAILTGSVAGGYLSDISIVLSLIACIVLYIISIGVNTLIPKDPGNRGIQYRNAITEFAGDAVTLFRDKQSHFSLIGTGSFWMASAVLRMIIFAWVPLTLGISSRMDISMIIAVTGIGIAIGAVITPYLITVKEYQRTAWYGLGMGICILAFLWITTLPVAIIFLLLIGCMGGIFIVPMNACLQHVGHQTIGAGKTIAIQNFVENSFMFLGVGSYTLAFKLGVSIYTSLAAAGIVLLAFVAYLIVLTYRKE
;
A
#
# COMPACT_ATOMS: atom_id res chain seq x y z
N VAL A 1 11.02 31.31 19.34
CA VAL A 1 9.96 30.98 18.38
C VAL A 1 9.88 29.46 18.31
N ARG A 2 8.90 28.83 18.99
CA ARG A 2 8.61 27.39 18.83
C ARG A 2 7.96 27.22 17.45
N LEU A 3 8.72 26.79 16.47
CA LEU A 3 8.23 26.37 15.19
C LEU A 3 7.34 25.12 15.41
N LYS A 4 6.02 25.33 15.57
CA LYS A 4 5.08 24.21 15.51
C LYS A 4 5.17 23.65 14.10
N PRO A 5 5.46 22.34 13.92
CA PRO A 5 5.49 21.74 12.60
C PRO A 5 4.12 21.95 11.92
N SER A 6 4.13 22.17 10.61
CA SER A 6 2.86 22.28 9.88
C SER A 6 2.06 20.99 10.05
N PRO A 7 0.71 21.03 10.11
CA PRO A 7 -0.12 19.84 10.26
C PRO A 7 0.17 18.75 9.23
N LEU A 8 0.47 19.11 7.99
CA LEU A 8 0.88 18.18 6.94
C LEU A 8 2.22 17.51 7.24
N ASN A 9 3.20 18.26 7.74
CA ASN A 9 4.51 17.70 8.11
C ASN A 9 4.39 16.74 9.31
N ALA A 10 3.50 17.03 10.26
CA ALA A 10 3.19 16.11 11.35
C ALA A 10 2.57 14.82 10.83
N LEU A 11 1.62 14.91 9.89
CA LEU A 11 1.03 13.73 9.24
C LEU A 11 2.09 12.90 8.49
N PHE A 12 2.95 13.56 7.71
CA PHE A 12 3.99 12.87 6.95
C PHE A 12 5.00 12.15 7.86
N LEU A 13 5.41 12.80 8.96
CA LEU A 13 6.29 12.19 9.94
C LEU A 13 5.63 11.02 10.66
N ALA A 14 4.38 11.19 11.12
CA ALA A 14 3.63 10.11 11.77
C ALA A 14 3.44 8.91 10.82
N GLN A 15 3.14 9.17 9.54
CA GLN A 15 3.00 8.15 8.51
C GLN A 15 4.33 7.45 8.22
N PHE A 16 5.42 8.22 8.08
CA PHE A 16 6.74 7.63 7.87
C PHE A 16 7.10 6.66 9.00
N ILE A 17 6.99 7.09 10.25
CA ILE A 17 7.28 6.25 11.41
C ILE A 17 6.36 5.02 11.43
N SER A 18 5.05 5.21 11.23
CA SER A 18 4.08 4.11 11.24
C SER A 18 4.37 3.07 10.15
N ALA A 19 4.60 3.49 8.90
CA ALA A 19 4.91 2.60 7.79
C ALA A 19 6.29 1.92 7.95
N PHE A 20 7.26 2.63 8.49
CA PHE A 20 8.58 2.09 8.82
C PHE A 20 8.47 0.94 9.82
N VAL A 21 7.72 1.14 10.90
CA VAL A 21 7.52 0.11 11.93
C VAL A 21 6.67 -1.04 11.41
N ASP A 22 5.61 -0.79 10.63
CA ASP A 22 4.78 -1.83 10.01
C ASP A 22 5.64 -2.82 9.19
N ASN A 23 6.65 -2.30 8.48
CA ASN A 23 7.55 -3.14 7.69
C ASN A 23 8.65 -3.78 8.55
N MET A 24 9.15 -3.09 9.59
CA MET A 24 10.04 -3.73 10.56
C MET A 24 9.40 -4.97 11.19
N ILE A 25 8.15 -4.86 11.66
CA ILE A 25 7.44 -5.96 12.34
C ILE A 25 7.30 -7.17 11.42
N LEU A 26 7.03 -6.97 10.14
CA LEU A 26 6.96 -8.07 9.18
C LEU A 26 8.26 -8.87 9.19
N PHE A 27 9.41 -8.20 9.04
CA PHE A 27 10.71 -8.87 9.00
C PHE A 27 11.09 -9.49 10.35
N ILE A 28 10.73 -8.86 11.47
CA ILE A 28 10.89 -9.42 12.81
C ILE A 28 10.05 -10.69 12.97
N ALA A 29 8.78 -10.68 12.53
CA ALA A 29 7.92 -11.86 12.55
C ALA A 29 8.50 -13.00 11.70
N LEU A 30 9.07 -12.67 10.53
CA LEU A 30 9.82 -13.65 9.72
C LEU A 30 11.04 -14.22 10.46
N GLY A 31 11.77 -13.38 11.16
CA GLY A 31 12.88 -13.80 12.01
C GLY A 31 12.46 -14.76 13.12
N ILE A 32 11.31 -14.50 13.77
CA ILE A 32 10.73 -15.40 14.78
C ILE A 32 10.34 -16.74 14.16
N ILE A 33 9.63 -16.72 13.01
CA ILE A 33 9.19 -17.93 12.30
C ILE A 33 10.40 -18.81 11.94
N HIS A 34 11.47 -18.21 11.45
CA HIS A 34 12.68 -18.94 11.08
C HIS A 34 13.41 -19.48 12.29
N ARG A 35 13.61 -18.66 13.33
CA ARG A 35 14.32 -19.07 14.56
C ARG A 35 13.61 -20.21 15.30
N ASP A 36 12.29 -20.13 15.39
CA ASP A 36 11.48 -21.06 16.20
C ASP A 36 11.03 -22.29 15.38
N GLY A 37 11.48 -22.41 14.11
CA GLY A 37 11.28 -23.60 13.28
C GLY A 37 9.85 -23.83 12.82
N TYR A 38 9.08 -22.76 12.61
CA TYR A 38 7.71 -22.88 12.07
C TYR A 38 7.70 -23.48 10.66
N PRO A 39 6.65 -24.24 10.28
CA PRO A 39 6.52 -24.81 8.95
C PRO A 39 6.56 -23.75 7.83
N GLY A 40 7.04 -24.11 6.65
CA GLY A 40 7.20 -23.18 5.51
C GLY A 40 5.94 -22.46 5.05
N TYR A 41 4.75 -23.02 5.32
CA TYR A 41 3.46 -22.38 5.02
C TYR A 41 3.12 -21.24 6.01
N TYR A 42 3.87 -21.10 7.09
CA TYR A 42 3.55 -20.12 8.13
C TYR A 42 3.83 -18.69 7.68
N LEU A 43 4.82 -18.49 6.84
CA LEU A 43 5.13 -17.19 6.25
C LEU A 43 3.97 -16.62 5.39
N PRO A 44 3.45 -17.36 4.39
CA PRO A 44 2.24 -16.95 3.68
C PRO A 44 1.03 -16.73 4.61
N LEU A 45 0.89 -17.54 5.67
CA LEU A 45 -0.19 -17.41 6.64
C LEU A 45 -0.13 -16.06 7.37
N VAL A 46 1.04 -15.68 7.89
CA VAL A 46 1.26 -14.38 8.57
C VAL A 46 0.90 -13.22 7.65
N GLN A 47 1.33 -13.24 6.39
CA GLN A 47 0.97 -12.19 5.44
C GLN A 47 -0.54 -12.19 5.12
N SER A 48 -1.16 -13.37 5.02
CA SER A 48 -2.58 -13.50 4.73
C SER A 48 -3.46 -12.93 5.85
N THR A 49 -3.08 -13.08 7.12
CA THR A 49 -3.85 -12.51 8.25
C THR A 49 -3.89 -10.98 8.19
N PHE A 50 -2.82 -10.34 7.72
CA PHE A 50 -2.78 -8.90 7.51
C PHE A 50 -3.74 -8.46 6.38
N LEU A 51 -3.66 -9.10 5.20
CA LEU A 51 -4.54 -8.80 4.06
C LEU A 51 -6.01 -9.07 4.39
N LEU A 52 -6.28 -10.16 5.11
CA LEU A 52 -7.63 -10.53 5.54
C LEU A 52 -8.26 -9.44 6.42
N SER A 53 -7.48 -8.79 7.28
CA SER A 53 -7.95 -7.66 8.09
C SER A 53 -8.48 -6.52 7.21
N TYR A 54 -7.83 -6.21 6.09
CA TYR A 54 -8.27 -5.19 5.13
C TYR A 54 -9.55 -5.57 4.39
N ILE A 55 -9.71 -6.84 4.04
CA ILE A 55 -10.91 -7.30 3.32
C ILE A 55 -12.10 -7.37 4.27
N VAL A 56 -11.93 -7.99 5.43
CA VAL A 56 -13.03 -8.25 6.37
C VAL A 56 -13.51 -6.98 7.06
N LEU A 57 -12.60 -6.10 7.49
CA LEU A 57 -12.96 -4.95 8.32
C LEU A 57 -13.33 -3.69 7.51
N SER A 58 -13.12 -3.68 6.19
CA SER A 58 -13.41 -2.51 5.34
C SER A 58 -14.81 -1.89 5.55
N PRO A 59 -15.92 -2.64 5.72
CA PRO A 59 -17.23 -2.05 5.92
C PRO A 59 -17.37 -1.18 7.18
N TRP A 60 -16.57 -1.46 8.19
CA TRP A 60 -16.64 -0.75 9.49
C TRP A 60 -15.60 0.34 9.65
N VAL A 61 -14.37 0.13 9.15
CA VAL A 61 -13.24 1.04 9.42
C VAL A 61 -13.40 2.39 8.74
N GLY A 62 -13.98 2.45 7.54
CA GLY A 62 -14.28 3.71 6.86
C GLY A 62 -15.27 4.57 7.63
N ARG A 63 -16.33 3.92 8.15
CA ARG A 63 -17.32 4.57 9.01
C ARG A 63 -16.73 5.04 10.33
N PHE A 64 -15.86 4.22 10.93
CA PHE A 64 -15.14 4.59 12.14
C PHE A 64 -14.27 5.83 11.91
N ALA A 65 -13.56 5.87 10.78
CA ALA A 65 -12.73 7.01 10.41
C ALA A 65 -13.52 8.29 10.15
N ASP A 66 -14.74 8.18 9.57
CA ASP A 66 -15.58 9.34 9.31
C ASP A 66 -16.40 9.77 10.54
N LYS A 67 -16.69 8.85 11.46
CA LYS A 67 -17.40 9.15 12.71
C LYS A 67 -16.56 9.89 13.74
N LYS A 68 -15.28 9.60 13.81
CA LYS A 68 -14.32 10.16 14.76
C LYS A 68 -13.41 11.18 14.08
N SER A 69 -12.72 12.00 14.88
CA SER A 69 -11.62 12.80 14.37
C SER A 69 -10.53 11.88 13.81
N LYS A 70 -10.06 12.15 12.59
CA LYS A 70 -9.08 11.29 11.91
C LYS A 70 -7.75 11.22 12.67
N SER A 71 -7.35 12.32 13.35
CA SER A 71 -6.17 12.29 14.24
C SER A 71 -6.33 11.28 15.39
N GLN A 72 -7.54 11.14 15.96
CA GLN A 72 -7.82 10.13 16.97
C GLN A 72 -7.80 8.71 16.39
N VAL A 73 -8.33 8.52 15.18
CA VAL A 73 -8.33 7.22 14.49
C VAL A 73 -6.90 6.77 14.18
N LEU A 74 -6.01 7.68 13.77
CA LEU A 74 -4.58 7.40 13.59
C LEU A 74 -3.93 6.90 14.88
N MET A 75 -4.23 7.55 16.02
CA MET A 75 -3.73 7.11 17.34
C MET A 75 -4.26 5.72 17.70
N VAL A 76 -5.57 5.48 17.54
CA VAL A 76 -6.19 4.17 17.81
C VAL A 76 -5.55 3.06 16.97
N GLY A 77 -5.32 3.32 15.67
CA GLY A 77 -4.63 2.38 14.79
C GLY A 77 -3.24 2.00 15.32
N ASN A 78 -2.43 2.98 15.69
CA ASN A 78 -1.09 2.72 16.23
C ASN A 78 -1.12 2.04 17.63
N ILE A 79 -2.11 2.33 18.47
CA ILE A 79 -2.29 1.61 19.75
C ILE A 79 -2.57 0.13 19.50
N ILE A 80 -3.47 -0.19 18.57
CA ILE A 80 -3.80 -1.59 18.22
C ILE A 80 -2.57 -2.30 17.61
N LYS A 81 -1.81 -1.62 16.76
CA LYS A 81 -0.54 -2.17 16.25
C LYS A 81 0.45 -2.46 17.37
N THR A 82 0.55 -1.55 18.36
CA THR A 82 1.39 -1.77 19.54
C THR A 82 0.94 -3.00 20.34
N LEU A 83 -0.37 -3.24 20.47
CA LEU A 83 -0.87 -4.47 21.11
C LEU A 83 -0.42 -5.73 20.35
N GLY A 84 -0.43 -5.71 19.01
CA GLY A 84 0.09 -6.81 18.21
C GLY A 84 1.59 -7.09 18.48
N ILE A 85 2.40 -6.05 18.69
CA ILE A 85 3.81 -6.22 19.06
C ILE A 85 3.95 -6.77 20.48
N LEU A 86 3.13 -6.31 21.41
CA LEU A 86 3.14 -6.84 22.78
C LEU A 86 2.80 -8.32 22.81
N LEU A 87 1.89 -8.79 21.93
CA LEU A 87 1.59 -10.22 21.77
C LEU A 87 2.81 -10.99 21.24
N LEU A 88 3.56 -10.44 20.27
CA LEU A 88 4.82 -11.05 19.81
C LEU A 88 5.86 -11.11 20.94
N LEU A 89 5.97 -10.04 21.72
CA LEU A 89 6.89 -9.99 22.86
C LEU A 89 6.50 -11.01 23.96
N ALA A 90 5.18 -11.23 24.15
CA ALA A 90 4.64 -12.25 25.04
C ALA A 90 4.74 -13.68 24.45
N LYS A 91 5.40 -13.85 23.29
CA LYS A 91 5.57 -15.13 22.58
C LYS A 91 4.24 -15.78 22.17
N CYS A 92 3.21 -14.97 21.90
CA CYS A 92 2.00 -15.44 21.26
C CYS A 92 2.27 -15.82 19.80
N ASP A 93 1.33 -16.57 19.20
CA ASP A 93 1.42 -17.00 17.81
C ASP A 93 1.70 -15.83 16.85
N PRO A 94 2.73 -15.92 15.96
CA PRO A 94 3.11 -14.83 15.07
C PRO A 94 2.02 -14.44 14.08
N ALA A 95 1.21 -15.39 13.56
CA ALA A 95 0.15 -15.09 12.61
C ALA A 95 -1.00 -14.33 13.30
N LEU A 96 -1.37 -14.72 14.51
CA LEU A 96 -2.37 -14.02 15.32
C LEU A 96 -1.88 -12.61 15.66
N SER A 97 -0.66 -12.49 16.13
CA SER A 97 -0.06 -11.22 16.56
C SER A 97 0.06 -10.23 15.40
N TYR A 98 0.52 -10.70 14.24
CA TYR A 98 0.61 -9.89 13.03
C TYR A 98 -0.77 -9.55 12.43
N GLY A 99 -1.75 -10.43 12.60
CA GLY A 99 -3.17 -10.14 12.31
C GLY A 99 -3.69 -8.95 13.12
N VAL A 100 -3.33 -8.86 14.41
CA VAL A 100 -3.69 -7.69 15.26
C VAL A 100 -3.00 -6.41 14.74
N VAL A 101 -1.75 -6.50 14.30
CA VAL A 101 -1.09 -5.36 13.62
C VAL A 101 -1.87 -4.96 12.36
N GLY A 102 -2.34 -5.94 11.57
CA GLY A 102 -3.20 -5.72 10.40
C GLY A 102 -4.50 -5.01 10.73
N ILE A 103 -5.16 -5.36 11.84
CA ILE A 103 -6.36 -4.65 12.33
C ILE A 103 -6.03 -3.18 12.61
N GLY A 104 -4.92 -2.88 13.27
CA GLY A 104 -4.48 -1.51 13.49
C GLY A 104 -4.17 -0.77 12.19
N ALA A 105 -3.56 -1.45 11.22
CA ALA A 105 -3.20 -0.89 9.92
C ALA A 105 -4.45 -0.54 9.08
N VAL A 106 -5.45 -1.41 9.02
CA VAL A 106 -6.69 -1.14 8.29
C VAL A 106 -7.51 -0.02 8.92
N ILE A 107 -7.47 0.15 10.24
CA ILE A 107 -8.10 1.30 10.94
C ILE A 107 -7.36 2.60 10.62
N TYR A 108 -6.02 2.56 10.60
CA TYR A 108 -5.16 3.71 10.34
C TYR A 108 -5.32 4.26 8.91
N SER A 109 -5.44 3.37 7.91
CA SER A 109 -5.41 3.72 6.49
C SER A 109 -6.49 4.71 6.04
N PRO A 110 -7.79 4.55 6.37
CA PRO A 110 -8.83 5.51 5.98
C PRO A 110 -8.62 6.90 6.59
N ALA A 111 -8.09 6.96 7.81
CA ALA A 111 -7.81 8.23 8.47
C ALA A 111 -6.63 8.97 7.85
N LYS A 112 -5.55 8.24 7.50
CA LYS A 112 -4.34 8.76 6.88
C LYS A 112 -4.61 9.51 5.57
N TYR A 113 -5.32 8.87 4.67
CA TYR A 113 -5.68 9.48 3.38
C TYR A 113 -6.89 10.41 3.51
N GLY A 114 -7.86 10.05 4.35
CA GLY A 114 -9.09 10.81 4.52
C GLY A 114 -8.92 12.19 5.16
N ILE A 115 -7.80 12.44 5.86
CA ILE A 115 -7.50 13.76 6.42
C ILE A 115 -6.85 14.72 5.40
N LEU A 116 -6.29 14.19 4.30
CA LEU A 116 -5.58 14.99 3.31
C LEU A 116 -6.43 16.11 2.70
N PRO A 117 -7.69 15.88 2.27
CA PRO A 117 -8.51 16.97 1.73
C PRO A 117 -8.79 18.09 2.75
N PHE A 118 -8.80 17.77 4.04
CA PHE A 118 -8.96 18.76 5.11
C PHE A 118 -7.70 19.59 5.33
N LEU A 119 -6.51 18.99 5.23
CA LEU A 119 -5.22 19.64 5.46
C LEU A 119 -4.66 20.33 4.20
N ALA A 120 -4.93 19.79 3.02
CA ALA A 120 -4.45 20.28 1.72
C ALA A 120 -5.65 20.72 0.89
N ARG A 121 -6.02 22.01 0.98
CA ARG A 121 -7.18 22.56 0.29
C ARG A 121 -6.86 22.83 -1.18
N GLY A 122 -7.73 22.35 -2.05
CA GLY A 122 -7.60 22.47 -3.51
C GLY A 122 -6.89 21.28 -4.16
N GLU A 123 -7.22 21.03 -5.43
CA GLU A 123 -6.77 19.85 -6.18
C GLU A 123 -5.25 19.72 -6.26
N ASP A 124 -4.55 20.81 -6.60
CA ASP A 124 -3.09 20.82 -6.72
C ASP A 124 -2.37 20.59 -5.39
N ALA A 125 -2.92 21.15 -4.29
CA ALA A 125 -2.36 20.94 -2.97
C ALA A 125 -2.56 19.49 -2.52
N LEU A 126 -3.72 18.90 -2.82
CA LEU A 126 -4.04 17.51 -2.54
C LEU A 126 -3.14 16.55 -3.35
N LEU A 127 -2.91 16.85 -4.62
CA LEU A 127 -2.00 16.07 -5.47
C LEU A 127 -0.57 16.08 -4.90
N ARG A 128 -0.04 17.25 -4.53
CA ARG A 128 1.28 17.38 -3.90
C ARG A 128 1.35 16.67 -2.56
N ALA A 129 0.28 16.70 -1.77
CA ALA A 129 0.23 16.03 -0.49
C ALA A 129 0.24 14.50 -0.66
N ASN A 130 -0.54 13.95 -1.61
CA ASN A 130 -0.50 12.53 -1.95
C ASN A 130 0.87 12.10 -2.49
N SER A 131 1.47 12.89 -3.39
CA SER A 131 2.82 12.67 -3.92
C SER A 131 3.84 12.50 -2.78
N ARG A 132 3.86 13.43 -1.82
CA ARG A 132 4.78 13.37 -0.68
C ARG A 132 4.47 12.19 0.24
N LEU A 133 3.19 11.93 0.50
CA LEU A 133 2.77 10.84 1.36
C LEU A 133 3.21 9.48 0.80
N GLU A 134 3.03 9.26 -0.51
CA GLU A 134 3.47 8.04 -1.19
C GLU A 134 4.99 7.91 -1.17
N SER A 135 5.72 8.97 -1.49
CA SER A 135 7.18 8.96 -1.47
C SER A 135 7.73 8.62 -0.08
N TYR A 136 7.22 9.26 0.98
CA TYR A 136 7.62 8.95 2.35
C TYR A 136 7.23 7.53 2.76
N THR A 137 6.07 7.04 2.31
CA THR A 137 5.61 5.68 2.60
C THR A 137 6.55 4.65 1.96
N ILE A 138 6.92 4.83 0.69
CA ILE A 138 7.85 3.92 0.00
C ILE A 138 9.23 3.92 0.65
N VAL A 139 9.78 5.10 0.97
CA VAL A 139 11.08 5.18 1.69
C VAL A 139 10.99 4.49 3.05
N ALA A 140 9.87 4.67 3.77
CA ALA A 140 9.63 4.01 5.05
C ALA A 140 9.55 2.48 4.92
N ILE A 141 8.88 1.97 3.87
CA ILE A 141 8.80 0.54 3.57
C ILE A 141 10.21 -0.05 3.36
N LEU A 142 11.00 0.58 2.50
CA LEU A 142 12.35 0.10 2.17
C LEU A 142 13.28 0.12 3.38
N THR A 143 13.35 1.26 4.06
CA THR A 143 14.25 1.43 5.21
C THR A 143 13.78 0.62 6.43
N GLY A 144 12.45 0.51 6.64
CA GLY A 144 11.87 -0.31 7.70
C GLY A 144 12.13 -1.80 7.51
N SER A 145 12.03 -2.28 6.27
CA SER A 145 12.34 -3.68 5.93
C SER A 145 13.79 -4.03 6.24
N VAL A 146 14.74 -3.16 5.84
CA VAL A 146 16.17 -3.34 6.13
C VAL A 146 16.44 -3.27 7.63
N ALA A 147 15.88 -2.27 8.32
CA ALA A 147 16.06 -2.12 9.76
C ALA A 147 15.46 -3.29 10.54
N GLY A 148 14.29 -3.80 10.13
CA GLY A 148 13.66 -4.96 10.74
C GLY A 148 14.46 -6.24 10.59
N GLY A 149 14.99 -6.51 9.40
CA GLY A 149 15.88 -7.62 9.14
C GLY A 149 17.16 -7.54 10.00
N TYR A 150 17.88 -6.42 9.90
CA TYR A 150 19.14 -6.22 10.62
C TYR A 150 18.98 -6.30 12.15
N LEU A 151 18.00 -5.60 12.71
CA LEU A 151 17.80 -5.60 14.16
C LEU A 151 17.31 -6.97 14.67
N SER A 152 16.51 -7.70 13.88
CA SER A 152 16.05 -9.05 14.28
C SER A 152 17.20 -10.06 14.36
N ASP A 153 18.23 -9.89 13.52
CA ASP A 153 19.45 -10.73 13.59
C ASP A 153 20.27 -10.45 14.86
N ILE A 154 20.25 -9.21 15.36
CA ILE A 154 20.93 -8.85 16.61
C ILE A 154 20.12 -9.34 17.82
N SER A 155 18.86 -8.94 17.91
CA SER A 155 17.96 -9.32 19.02
C SER A 155 16.49 -9.04 18.68
N ILE A 156 15.68 -10.08 18.64
CA ILE A 156 14.24 -9.97 18.42
C ILE A 156 13.57 -9.12 19.51
N VAL A 157 13.96 -9.29 20.76
CA VAL A 157 13.39 -8.53 21.89
C VAL A 157 13.69 -7.03 21.74
N LEU A 158 14.95 -6.69 21.45
CA LEU A 158 15.35 -5.29 21.23
C LEU A 158 14.59 -4.67 20.05
N SER A 159 14.43 -5.43 18.96
CA SER A 159 13.68 -4.98 17.77
C SER A 159 12.22 -4.70 18.08
N LEU A 160 11.56 -5.57 18.84
CA LEU A 160 10.16 -5.37 19.26
C LEU A 160 10.02 -4.16 20.19
N ILE A 161 10.93 -3.96 21.14
CA ILE A 161 10.96 -2.78 22.01
C ILE A 161 11.14 -1.50 21.18
N ALA A 162 12.06 -1.50 20.21
CA ALA A 162 12.26 -0.37 19.31
C ALA A 162 10.96 -0.04 18.53
N CYS A 163 10.25 -1.05 18.02
CA CYS A 163 8.96 -0.87 17.37
C CYS A 163 7.91 -0.22 18.30
N ILE A 164 7.82 -0.67 19.55
CA ILE A 164 6.90 -0.09 20.55
C ILE A 164 7.23 1.39 20.78
N VAL A 165 8.50 1.72 20.99
CA VAL A 165 8.95 3.10 21.20
C VAL A 165 8.61 3.98 20.00
N LEU A 166 8.87 3.52 18.79
CA LEU A 166 8.55 4.26 17.56
C LEU A 166 7.05 4.48 17.38
N TYR A 167 6.19 3.49 17.68
CA TYR A 167 4.75 3.72 17.65
C TYR A 167 4.29 4.71 18.70
N ILE A 168 4.85 4.69 19.91
CA ILE A 168 4.54 5.69 20.94
C ILE A 168 4.94 7.11 20.44
N ILE A 169 6.09 7.23 19.80
CA ILE A 169 6.50 8.50 19.17
C ILE A 169 5.49 8.90 18.09
N SER A 170 5.08 7.99 17.21
CA SER A 170 4.08 8.25 16.15
C SER A 170 2.74 8.68 16.74
N ILE A 171 2.28 8.05 17.84
CA ILE A 171 1.08 8.48 18.58
C ILE A 171 1.24 9.90 19.11
N GLY A 172 2.41 10.23 19.68
CA GLY A 172 2.73 11.58 20.13
C GLY A 172 2.68 12.60 18.99
N VAL A 173 3.27 12.28 17.83
CA VAL A 173 3.23 13.13 16.63
C VAL A 173 1.81 13.33 16.12
N ASN A 174 0.95 12.29 16.17
CA ASN A 174 -0.45 12.40 15.78
C ASN A 174 -1.26 13.41 16.60
N THR A 175 -0.82 13.75 17.83
CA THR A 175 -1.45 14.79 18.65
C THR A 175 -1.25 16.20 18.09
N LEU A 176 -0.24 16.41 17.25
CA LEU A 176 0.05 17.67 16.56
C LEU A 176 -0.86 17.90 15.34
N ILE A 177 -1.58 16.88 14.90
CA ILE A 177 -2.51 16.96 13.78
C ILE A 177 -3.83 17.53 14.29
N PRO A 178 -4.38 18.59 13.65
CA PRO A 178 -5.64 19.20 14.05
C PRO A 178 -6.79 18.18 14.04
N LYS A 179 -7.68 18.29 15.00
CA LYS A 179 -8.90 17.48 15.04
C LYS A 179 -9.88 17.99 13.96
N ASP A 180 -10.12 17.17 12.95
CA ASP A 180 -11.22 17.39 12.02
C ASP A 180 -12.57 17.05 12.69
N PRO A 181 -13.66 17.71 12.28
CA PRO A 181 -14.98 17.40 12.80
C PRO A 181 -15.40 16.01 12.30
N GLY A 182 -15.60 15.07 13.20
CA GLY A 182 -16.20 13.78 12.87
C GLY A 182 -17.73 13.88 12.74
N ASN A 183 -18.34 12.97 12.01
CA ASN A 183 -19.79 12.86 11.89
C ASN A 183 -20.36 11.86 12.90
N ARG A 184 -20.84 12.37 14.05
CA ARG A 184 -21.40 11.53 15.14
C ARG A 184 -22.68 10.78 14.76
N GLY A 185 -23.38 11.19 13.69
CA GLY A 185 -24.61 10.55 13.22
C GLY A 185 -24.40 9.20 12.52
N ILE A 186 -23.17 8.83 12.19
CA ILE A 186 -22.86 7.56 11.53
C ILE A 186 -23.18 6.38 12.45
N GLN A 187 -24.00 5.44 11.93
CA GLN A 187 -24.37 4.20 12.59
C GLN A 187 -23.67 3.00 11.96
N TYR A 188 -23.50 1.91 12.73
CA TYR A 188 -22.84 0.68 12.27
C TYR A 188 -23.81 -0.45 11.92
N ARG A 189 -25.10 -0.31 12.23
CA ARG A 189 -26.11 -1.38 12.12
C ARG A 189 -26.17 -2.01 10.73
N ASN A 190 -26.09 -1.20 9.68
CA ASN A 190 -26.16 -1.65 8.28
C ASN A 190 -24.82 -1.51 7.55
N ALA A 191 -23.69 -1.66 8.26
CA ALA A 191 -22.35 -1.35 7.71
C ALA A 191 -22.04 -2.09 6.41
N ILE A 192 -22.36 -3.38 6.30
CA ILE A 192 -22.11 -4.19 5.10
C ILE A 192 -22.97 -3.74 3.91
N THR A 193 -24.29 -3.59 4.14
CA THR A 193 -25.22 -3.21 3.07
C THR A 193 -24.93 -1.81 2.55
N GLU A 194 -24.64 -0.88 3.45
CA GLU A 194 -24.30 0.49 3.06
C GLU A 194 -22.90 0.55 2.42
N PHE A 195 -21.94 -0.29 2.86
CA PHE A 195 -20.65 -0.41 2.20
C PHE A 195 -20.79 -0.88 0.76
N ALA A 196 -21.66 -1.86 0.51
CA ALA A 196 -21.95 -2.32 -0.84
C ALA A 196 -22.63 -1.21 -1.68
N GLY A 197 -23.57 -0.46 -1.09
CA GLY A 197 -24.21 0.69 -1.75
C GLY A 197 -23.22 1.82 -2.05
N ASP A 198 -22.37 2.18 -1.08
CA ASP A 198 -21.32 3.17 -1.25
C ASP A 198 -20.31 2.74 -2.34
N ALA A 199 -19.93 1.45 -2.38
CA ALA A 199 -19.08 0.89 -3.43
C ALA A 199 -19.74 1.00 -4.82
N VAL A 200 -21.02 0.63 -4.94
CA VAL A 200 -21.78 0.79 -6.19
C VAL A 200 -21.81 2.26 -6.62
N THR A 201 -21.98 3.19 -5.68
CA THR A 201 -21.98 4.63 -5.96
C THR A 201 -20.62 5.06 -6.55
N LEU A 202 -19.51 4.67 -5.96
CA LEU A 202 -18.17 4.97 -6.48
C LEU A 202 -17.90 4.30 -7.84
N PHE A 203 -18.37 3.06 -8.04
CA PHE A 203 -18.20 2.38 -9.32
C PHE A 203 -19.10 2.94 -10.44
N ARG A 204 -20.19 3.64 -10.10
CA ARG A 204 -21.02 4.37 -11.09
C ARG A 204 -20.44 5.72 -11.47
N ASP A 205 -19.71 6.36 -10.58
CA ASP A 205 -19.01 7.60 -10.89
C ASP A 205 -17.75 7.31 -11.74
N LYS A 206 -17.66 7.95 -12.90
CA LYS A 206 -16.60 7.68 -13.91
C LYS A 206 -15.19 7.90 -13.35
N GLN A 207 -15.01 8.95 -12.54
CA GLN A 207 -13.69 9.30 -11.98
C GLN A 207 -13.25 8.30 -10.91
N SER A 208 -14.17 7.97 -10.01
CA SER A 208 -13.94 6.98 -8.95
C SER A 208 -13.73 5.58 -9.53
N HIS A 209 -14.53 5.18 -10.52
CA HIS A 209 -14.38 3.91 -11.21
C HIS A 209 -13.00 3.77 -11.85
N PHE A 210 -12.60 4.79 -12.63
CA PHE A 210 -11.27 4.82 -13.25
C PHE A 210 -10.18 4.67 -12.18
N SER A 211 -10.27 5.43 -11.09
CA SER A 211 -9.28 5.43 -10.02
C SER A 211 -9.23 4.10 -9.26
N LEU A 212 -10.39 3.50 -8.92
CA LEU A 212 -10.44 2.22 -8.20
C LEU A 212 -9.85 1.07 -9.02
N ILE A 213 -10.21 0.99 -10.31
CA ILE A 213 -9.65 -0.05 -11.20
C ILE A 213 -8.15 0.20 -11.42
N GLY A 214 -7.76 1.46 -11.63
CA GLY A 214 -6.36 1.81 -11.84
C GLY A 214 -5.48 1.49 -10.64
N THR A 215 -5.86 1.93 -9.44
CA THR A 215 -5.07 1.65 -8.23
C THR A 215 -5.07 0.17 -7.89
N GLY A 216 -6.20 -0.52 -8.03
CA GLY A 216 -6.30 -1.98 -7.83
C GLY A 216 -5.38 -2.75 -8.78
N SER A 217 -5.40 -2.41 -10.09
CA SER A 217 -4.54 -3.08 -11.09
C SER A 217 -3.05 -2.81 -10.85
N PHE A 218 -2.68 -1.59 -10.42
CA PHE A 218 -1.32 -1.25 -10.05
C PHE A 218 -0.80 -2.09 -8.88
N TRP A 219 -1.55 -2.16 -7.77
CA TRP A 219 -1.13 -2.93 -6.60
C TRP A 219 -1.09 -4.43 -6.87
N MET A 220 -2.05 -4.95 -7.64
CA MET A 220 -2.03 -6.34 -8.12
C MET A 220 -0.77 -6.65 -8.92
N ALA A 221 -0.49 -5.84 -9.95
CA ALA A 221 0.67 -6.04 -10.81
C ALA A 221 1.99 -5.92 -10.02
N SER A 222 2.08 -4.93 -9.10
CA SER A 222 3.25 -4.73 -8.24
C SER A 222 3.50 -5.90 -7.31
N ALA A 223 2.44 -6.46 -6.70
CA ALA A 223 2.56 -7.61 -5.80
C ALA A 223 2.97 -8.89 -6.56
N VAL A 224 2.35 -9.16 -7.71
CA VAL A 224 2.67 -10.31 -8.56
C VAL A 224 4.08 -10.19 -9.13
N LEU A 225 4.45 -9.02 -9.65
CA LEU A 225 5.80 -8.78 -10.21
C LEU A 225 6.87 -9.01 -9.16
N ARG A 226 6.67 -8.56 -7.91
CA ARG A 226 7.60 -8.79 -6.81
C ARG A 226 7.87 -10.28 -6.60
N MET A 227 6.83 -11.11 -6.60
CA MET A 227 6.98 -12.56 -6.46
C MET A 227 7.69 -13.19 -7.66
N ILE A 228 7.35 -12.74 -8.88
CA ILE A 228 7.99 -13.21 -10.11
C ILE A 228 9.48 -12.87 -10.10
N ILE A 229 9.86 -11.62 -9.80
CA ILE A 229 11.27 -11.18 -9.76
C ILE A 229 12.06 -11.96 -8.72
N PHE A 230 11.46 -12.27 -7.58
CA PHE A 230 12.10 -13.08 -6.55
C PHE A 230 12.52 -14.47 -7.06
N ALA A 231 11.74 -15.07 -7.96
CA ALA A 231 12.04 -16.35 -8.59
C ALA A 231 12.85 -16.19 -9.91
N TRP A 232 12.68 -15.08 -10.63
CA TRP A 232 13.32 -14.80 -11.91
C TRP A 232 14.83 -14.49 -11.76
N VAL A 233 15.20 -13.72 -10.72
CA VAL A 233 16.59 -13.29 -10.49
C VAL A 233 17.55 -14.49 -10.34
N PRO A 234 17.28 -15.51 -9.49
CA PRO A 234 18.13 -16.68 -9.42
C PRO A 234 18.19 -17.47 -10.73
N LEU A 235 17.05 -17.61 -11.40
CA LEU A 235 16.91 -18.40 -12.61
C LEU A 235 17.66 -17.77 -13.80
N THR A 236 17.55 -16.45 -13.96
CA THR A 236 18.02 -15.75 -15.17
C THR A 236 19.38 -15.11 -14.97
N LEU A 237 19.63 -14.52 -13.79
CA LEU A 237 20.88 -13.82 -13.48
C LEU A 237 21.88 -14.67 -12.67
N GLY A 238 21.47 -15.85 -12.19
CA GLY A 238 22.33 -16.72 -11.35
C GLY A 238 22.61 -16.15 -9.95
N ILE A 239 21.88 -15.11 -9.51
CA ILE A 239 22.09 -14.46 -8.21
C ILE A 239 21.21 -15.18 -7.19
N SER A 240 21.82 -15.90 -6.24
CA SER A 240 21.12 -16.71 -5.23
C SER A 240 21.05 -16.04 -3.85
N SER A 241 21.79 -14.95 -3.64
CA SER A 241 21.76 -14.20 -2.38
C SER A 241 20.39 -13.55 -2.16
N ARG A 242 19.72 -13.90 -1.06
CA ARG A 242 18.41 -13.31 -0.71
C ARG A 242 18.49 -11.81 -0.53
N MET A 243 19.61 -11.31 0.01
CA MET A 243 19.84 -9.88 0.20
C MET A 243 19.93 -9.16 -1.14
N ASP A 244 20.70 -9.70 -2.10
CA ASP A 244 20.85 -9.10 -3.43
C ASP A 244 19.52 -9.10 -4.20
N ILE A 245 18.75 -10.20 -4.12
CA ILE A 245 17.41 -10.28 -4.71
C ILE A 245 16.49 -9.21 -4.11
N SER A 246 16.51 -9.04 -2.79
CA SER A 246 15.71 -8.03 -2.11
C SER A 246 16.12 -6.60 -2.49
N MET A 247 17.43 -6.35 -2.67
CA MET A 247 17.93 -5.07 -3.16
C MET A 247 17.48 -4.77 -4.59
N ILE A 248 17.50 -5.78 -5.48
CA ILE A 248 17.02 -5.65 -6.85
C ILE A 248 15.53 -5.31 -6.86
N ILE A 249 14.72 -5.98 -6.05
CA ILE A 249 13.29 -5.68 -5.90
C ILE A 249 13.07 -4.27 -5.35
N ALA A 250 13.89 -3.82 -4.42
CA ALA A 250 13.82 -2.49 -3.81
C ALA A 250 14.01 -1.36 -4.84
N VAL A 251 14.70 -1.59 -5.94
CA VAL A 251 14.86 -0.63 -7.04
C VAL A 251 13.50 -0.19 -7.60
N THR A 252 12.54 -1.11 -7.70
CA THR A 252 11.17 -0.77 -8.13
C THR A 252 10.52 0.22 -7.16
N GLY A 253 10.69 0.01 -5.85
CA GLY A 253 10.21 0.95 -4.82
C GLY A 253 10.84 2.33 -4.94
N ILE A 254 12.17 2.41 -5.17
CA ILE A 254 12.86 3.68 -5.43
C ILE A 254 12.25 4.36 -6.65
N GLY A 255 12.00 3.60 -7.72
CA GLY A 255 11.32 4.12 -8.91
C GLY A 255 9.95 4.70 -8.58
N ILE A 256 9.11 4.01 -7.80
CA ILE A 256 7.80 4.50 -7.37
C ILE A 256 7.93 5.83 -6.61
N ALA A 257 8.88 5.93 -5.68
CA ALA A 257 9.12 7.17 -4.93
C ALA A 257 9.52 8.33 -5.86
N ILE A 258 10.42 8.10 -6.81
CA ILE A 258 10.82 9.09 -7.83
C ILE A 258 9.60 9.49 -8.67
N GLY A 259 8.87 8.53 -9.22
CA GLY A 259 7.65 8.76 -9.99
C GLY A 259 6.62 9.58 -9.23
N ALA A 260 6.40 9.25 -7.96
CA ALA A 260 5.48 10.00 -7.11
C ALA A 260 5.92 11.46 -6.93
N VAL A 261 7.22 11.72 -6.69
CA VAL A 261 7.76 13.10 -6.52
C VAL A 261 7.58 13.93 -7.79
N ILE A 262 7.82 13.37 -8.96
CA ILE A 262 7.74 14.11 -10.24
C ILE A 262 6.29 14.27 -10.75
N THR A 263 5.35 13.46 -10.28
CA THR A 263 3.95 13.46 -10.73
C THR A 263 3.30 14.85 -10.77
N PRO A 264 3.38 15.69 -9.71
CA PRO A 264 2.72 17.00 -9.70
C PRO A 264 3.22 17.98 -10.76
N TYR A 265 4.38 17.70 -11.37
CA TYR A 265 4.95 18.50 -12.47
C TYR A 265 4.51 18.01 -13.86
N LEU A 266 3.98 16.79 -13.95
CA LEU A 266 3.60 16.14 -15.20
C LEU A 266 2.09 16.07 -15.42
N ILE A 267 1.31 15.86 -14.36
CA ILE A 267 -0.13 15.58 -14.42
C ILE A 267 -0.85 16.35 -13.32
N THR A 268 -1.95 17.01 -13.68
CA THR A 268 -2.90 17.60 -12.73
C THR A 268 -4.00 16.61 -12.36
N VAL A 269 -4.72 16.84 -11.25
CA VAL A 269 -5.86 15.97 -10.86
C VAL A 269 -6.94 15.92 -11.93
N LYS A 270 -7.19 17.03 -12.65
CA LYS A 270 -8.15 17.08 -13.75
C LYS A 270 -7.77 16.22 -14.95
N GLU A 271 -6.47 15.99 -15.13
CA GLU A 271 -5.91 15.17 -16.21
C GLU A 271 -5.64 13.72 -15.76
N TYR A 272 -6.27 13.24 -14.67
CA TYR A 272 -6.04 11.90 -14.11
C TYR A 272 -6.10 10.79 -15.18
N GLN A 273 -6.88 10.97 -16.22
CA GLN A 273 -7.00 10.01 -17.34
C GLN A 273 -5.67 9.79 -18.09
N ARG A 274 -4.80 10.81 -18.14
CA ARG A 274 -3.49 10.70 -18.79
C ARG A 274 -2.57 9.70 -18.09
N THR A 275 -2.85 9.35 -16.82
CA THR A 275 -2.09 8.34 -16.09
C THR A 275 -2.12 6.98 -16.77
N ALA A 276 -3.20 6.64 -17.51
CA ALA A 276 -3.31 5.38 -18.24
C ALA A 276 -2.14 5.16 -19.23
N TRP A 277 -1.57 6.21 -19.82
CA TRP A 277 -0.39 6.09 -20.69
C TRP A 277 0.86 5.65 -19.93
N TYR A 278 1.00 6.06 -18.68
CA TYR A 278 2.10 5.59 -17.83
C TYR A 278 1.87 4.14 -17.38
N GLY A 279 0.61 3.76 -17.12
CA GLY A 279 0.23 2.35 -16.91
C GLY A 279 0.54 1.48 -18.15
N LEU A 280 0.30 2.00 -19.36
CA LEU A 280 0.67 1.32 -20.60
C LEU A 280 2.19 1.11 -20.68
N GLY A 281 2.98 2.17 -20.45
CA GLY A 281 4.43 2.08 -20.42
C GLY A 281 4.93 1.07 -19.37
N MET A 282 4.34 1.08 -18.16
CA MET A 282 4.64 0.09 -17.11
C MET A 282 4.40 -1.35 -17.60
N GLY A 283 3.25 -1.61 -18.22
CA GLY A 283 2.92 -2.95 -18.75
C GLY A 283 3.86 -3.39 -19.85
N ILE A 284 4.24 -2.49 -20.78
CA ILE A 284 5.23 -2.75 -21.82
C ILE A 284 6.60 -3.07 -21.21
N CYS A 285 7.04 -2.30 -20.21
CA CYS A 285 8.29 -2.56 -19.52
C CYS A 285 8.29 -3.92 -18.79
N ILE A 286 7.16 -4.34 -18.21
CA ILE A 286 7.02 -5.67 -17.62
C ILE A 286 7.17 -6.76 -18.69
N LEU A 287 6.54 -6.62 -19.85
CA LEU A 287 6.70 -7.57 -20.96
C LEU A 287 8.13 -7.59 -21.50
N ALA A 288 8.81 -6.44 -21.54
CA ALA A 288 10.20 -6.37 -22.00
C ALA A 288 11.17 -7.21 -21.13
N PHE A 289 10.81 -7.49 -19.88
CA PHE A 289 11.58 -8.41 -19.03
C PHE A 289 11.75 -9.81 -19.61
N LEU A 290 10.88 -10.25 -20.54
CA LEU A 290 11.01 -11.53 -21.24
C LEU A 290 12.33 -11.67 -22.00
N TRP A 291 12.93 -10.57 -22.41
CA TRP A 291 14.18 -10.51 -23.20
C TRP A 291 15.39 -10.01 -22.41
N ILE A 292 15.20 -9.66 -21.12
CA ILE A 292 16.29 -9.14 -20.28
C ILE A 292 17.08 -10.30 -19.71
N THR A 293 18.41 -10.25 -19.89
CA THR A 293 19.35 -11.30 -19.43
C THR A 293 20.49 -10.75 -18.57
N THR A 294 20.57 -9.43 -18.41
CA THR A 294 21.68 -8.78 -17.69
C THR A 294 21.18 -7.90 -16.55
N LEU A 295 21.93 -7.90 -15.44
CA LEU A 295 21.56 -7.14 -14.24
C LEU A 295 21.43 -5.62 -14.47
N PRO A 296 22.34 -4.91 -15.17
CA PRO A 296 22.20 -3.47 -15.37
C PRO A 296 20.90 -3.09 -16.11
N VAL A 297 20.54 -3.87 -17.14
CA VAL A 297 19.31 -3.65 -17.90
C VAL A 297 18.08 -3.93 -17.02
N ALA A 298 18.12 -5.00 -16.23
CA ALA A 298 17.05 -5.33 -15.28
C ALA A 298 16.82 -4.18 -14.27
N ILE A 299 17.89 -3.61 -13.72
CA ILE A 299 17.80 -2.47 -12.77
C ILE A 299 17.14 -1.26 -13.46
N ILE A 300 17.54 -0.92 -14.67
CA ILE A 300 16.96 0.20 -15.40
C ILE A 300 15.45 -0.01 -15.63
N PHE A 301 15.06 -1.21 -16.07
CA PHE A 301 13.64 -1.51 -16.31
C PHE A 301 12.83 -1.55 -15.02
N LEU A 302 13.37 -2.09 -13.92
CA LEU A 302 12.69 -2.05 -12.62
C LEU A 302 12.49 -0.62 -12.11
N LEU A 303 13.49 0.24 -12.31
CA LEU A 303 13.38 1.66 -11.98
C LEU A 303 12.31 2.36 -12.83
N LEU A 304 12.27 2.08 -14.15
CA LEU A 304 11.26 2.62 -15.05
C LEU A 304 9.85 2.13 -14.72
N ILE A 305 9.68 0.83 -14.46
CA ILE A 305 8.40 0.24 -14.02
C ILE A 305 7.92 0.94 -12.75
N GLY A 306 8.81 1.12 -11.77
CA GLY A 306 8.50 1.83 -10.55
C GLY A 306 8.11 3.29 -10.81
N CYS A 307 8.92 4.02 -11.57
CA CYS A 307 8.68 5.44 -11.87
C CYS A 307 7.32 5.65 -12.58
N MET A 308 7.04 4.85 -13.61
CA MET A 308 5.75 4.88 -14.30
C MET A 308 4.59 4.52 -13.36
N GLY A 309 4.82 3.54 -12.48
CA GLY A 309 3.85 3.14 -11.46
C GLY A 309 3.53 4.26 -10.47
N GLY A 310 4.53 5.01 -10.01
CA GLY A 310 4.34 6.18 -9.14
C GLY A 310 3.54 7.29 -9.81
N ILE A 311 3.83 7.57 -11.09
CA ILE A 311 3.06 8.55 -11.88
C ILE A 311 1.63 8.05 -12.13
N PHE A 312 1.45 6.76 -12.30
CA PHE A 312 0.15 6.14 -12.53
C PHE A 312 -0.76 6.24 -11.31
N ILE A 313 -0.26 5.93 -10.10
CA ILE A 313 -1.11 5.80 -8.90
C ILE A 313 -1.46 7.14 -8.24
N VAL A 314 -0.53 8.11 -8.19
CA VAL A 314 -0.69 9.32 -7.37
C VAL A 314 -1.88 10.20 -7.79
N PRO A 315 -2.11 10.53 -9.08
CA PRO A 315 -3.27 11.33 -9.48
C PRO A 315 -4.59 10.61 -9.27
N MET A 316 -4.63 9.29 -9.41
CA MET A 316 -5.82 8.48 -9.15
C MET A 316 -6.20 8.49 -7.66
N ASN A 317 -5.20 8.38 -6.77
CA ASN A 317 -5.43 8.53 -5.33
C ASN A 317 -6.00 9.91 -4.99
N ALA A 318 -5.44 10.98 -5.54
CA ALA A 318 -5.91 12.33 -5.31
C ALA A 318 -7.33 12.56 -5.86
N CYS A 319 -7.60 12.07 -7.06
CA CYS A 319 -8.92 12.15 -7.71
C CYS A 319 -9.98 11.41 -6.87
N LEU A 320 -9.70 10.17 -6.48
CA LEU A 320 -10.62 9.36 -5.68
C LEU A 320 -10.91 9.99 -4.32
N GLN A 321 -9.88 10.57 -3.66
CA GLN A 321 -10.05 11.26 -2.38
C GLN A 321 -10.89 12.53 -2.54
N HIS A 322 -10.69 13.28 -3.63
CA HIS A 322 -11.46 14.49 -3.92
C HIS A 322 -12.95 14.17 -4.11
N VAL A 323 -13.26 13.25 -5.02
CA VAL A 323 -14.64 12.83 -5.31
C VAL A 323 -15.28 12.18 -4.09
N GLY A 324 -14.58 11.29 -3.42
CA GLY A 324 -15.09 10.58 -2.25
C GLY A 324 -15.39 11.49 -1.07
N HIS A 325 -14.57 12.54 -0.85
CA HIS A 325 -14.83 13.53 0.18
C HIS A 325 -16.15 14.29 -0.05
N GLN A 326 -16.49 14.53 -1.31
CA GLN A 326 -17.71 15.26 -1.70
C GLN A 326 -18.98 14.37 -1.76
N THR A 327 -18.82 13.05 -1.85
CA THR A 327 -19.94 12.11 -2.07
C THR A 327 -20.28 11.29 -0.82
N ILE A 328 -19.51 10.25 -0.55
CA ILE A 328 -19.85 9.26 0.49
C ILE A 328 -19.08 9.45 1.80
N GLY A 329 -18.04 10.31 1.80
CA GLY A 329 -17.11 10.54 2.90
C GLY A 329 -15.72 9.98 2.63
N ALA A 330 -14.71 10.70 3.12
CA ALA A 330 -13.31 10.38 2.84
C ALA A 330 -12.87 9.02 3.41
N GLY A 331 -13.27 8.69 4.63
CA GLY A 331 -12.92 7.43 5.29
C GLY A 331 -13.54 6.22 4.60
N LYS A 332 -14.83 6.31 4.23
CA LYS A 332 -15.54 5.26 3.50
C LYS A 332 -14.93 5.00 2.14
N THR A 333 -14.56 6.06 1.42
CA THR A 333 -13.91 5.97 0.11
C THR A 333 -12.60 5.21 0.18
N ILE A 334 -11.73 5.54 1.13
CA ILE A 334 -10.45 4.85 1.30
C ILE A 334 -10.64 3.41 1.78
N ALA A 335 -11.67 3.13 2.59
CA ALA A 335 -11.99 1.77 2.97
C ALA A 335 -12.40 0.91 1.76
N ILE A 336 -13.18 1.47 0.83
CA ILE A 336 -13.57 0.81 -0.42
C ILE A 336 -12.34 0.65 -1.33
N GLN A 337 -11.50 1.67 -1.45
CA GLN A 337 -10.24 1.59 -2.20
C GLN A 337 -9.36 0.46 -1.66
N ASN A 338 -9.11 0.44 -0.36
CA ASN A 338 -8.32 -0.62 0.28
C ASN A 338 -8.91 -2.01 0.05
N PHE A 339 -10.25 -2.15 0.12
CA PHE A 339 -10.92 -3.41 -0.18
C PHE A 339 -10.67 -3.86 -1.62
N VAL A 340 -10.82 -2.98 -2.60
CA VAL A 340 -10.58 -3.27 -4.02
C VAL A 340 -9.13 -3.64 -4.26
N GLU A 341 -8.19 -2.83 -3.76
CA GLU A 341 -6.76 -3.05 -3.93
C GLU A 341 -6.30 -4.38 -3.32
N ASN A 342 -6.70 -4.67 -2.08
CA ASN A 342 -6.33 -5.92 -1.41
C ASN A 342 -7.02 -7.14 -2.03
N SER A 343 -8.25 -7.00 -2.55
CA SER A 343 -8.93 -8.05 -3.30
C SER A 343 -8.22 -8.36 -4.61
N PHE A 344 -7.80 -7.33 -5.35
CA PHE A 344 -7.02 -7.49 -6.58
C PHE A 344 -5.66 -8.13 -6.31
N MET A 345 -4.95 -7.69 -5.28
CA MET A 345 -3.68 -8.31 -4.85
C MET A 345 -3.88 -9.78 -4.47
N PHE A 346 -4.91 -10.09 -3.69
CA PHE A 346 -5.22 -11.46 -3.27
C PHE A 346 -5.50 -12.37 -4.47
N LEU A 347 -6.31 -11.91 -5.43
CA LEU A 347 -6.61 -12.65 -6.65
C LEU A 347 -5.34 -12.82 -7.52
N GLY A 348 -4.57 -11.77 -7.71
CA GLY A 348 -3.35 -11.81 -8.53
C GLY A 348 -2.29 -12.74 -7.94
N VAL A 349 -1.98 -12.58 -6.65
CA VAL A 349 -1.00 -13.42 -5.94
C VAL A 349 -1.49 -14.86 -5.84
N GLY A 350 -2.78 -15.07 -5.56
CA GLY A 350 -3.38 -16.41 -5.52
C GLY A 350 -3.30 -17.12 -6.88
N SER A 351 -3.61 -16.41 -7.97
CA SER A 351 -3.50 -16.94 -9.34
C SER A 351 -2.05 -17.29 -9.70
N TYR A 352 -1.09 -16.41 -9.36
CA TYR A 352 0.33 -16.70 -9.55
C TYR A 352 0.79 -17.93 -8.76
N THR A 353 0.38 -18.03 -7.48
CA THR A 353 0.72 -19.18 -6.63
C THR A 353 0.16 -20.49 -7.17
N LEU A 354 -1.07 -20.47 -7.66
CA LEU A 354 -1.69 -21.62 -8.30
C LEU A 354 -0.96 -22.01 -9.59
N ALA A 355 -0.66 -21.04 -10.46
CA ALA A 355 0.09 -21.25 -11.69
C ALA A 355 1.47 -21.87 -11.41
N PHE A 356 2.18 -21.36 -10.40
CA PHE A 356 3.47 -21.88 -9.96
C PHE A 356 3.36 -23.35 -9.49
N LYS A 357 2.34 -23.69 -8.68
CA LYS A 357 2.07 -25.08 -8.25
C LYS A 357 1.76 -26.01 -9.40
N LEU A 358 1.12 -25.51 -10.46
CA LEU A 358 0.80 -26.27 -11.67
C LEU A 358 2.00 -26.37 -12.63
N GLY A 359 3.17 -25.87 -12.26
CA GLY A 359 4.40 -25.96 -13.07
C GLY A 359 4.46 -24.94 -14.22
N VAL A 360 3.64 -23.89 -14.20
CA VAL A 360 3.72 -22.80 -15.18
C VAL A 360 5.07 -22.11 -15.05
N SER A 361 5.74 -21.87 -16.19
CA SER A 361 7.06 -21.23 -16.19
C SER A 361 7.00 -19.79 -15.68
N ILE A 362 8.12 -19.32 -15.11
CA ILE A 362 8.27 -17.95 -14.63
C ILE A 362 8.08 -16.94 -15.78
N TYR A 363 8.58 -17.24 -16.97
CA TYR A 363 8.42 -16.39 -18.15
C TYR A 363 6.96 -16.30 -18.59
N THR A 364 6.21 -17.43 -18.57
CA THR A 364 4.77 -17.41 -18.84
C THR A 364 4.01 -16.59 -17.81
N SER A 365 4.36 -16.72 -16.53
CA SER A 365 3.76 -15.92 -15.45
C SER A 365 4.07 -14.43 -15.60
N LEU A 366 5.28 -14.07 -16.02
CA LEU A 366 5.69 -12.70 -16.30
C LEU A 366 4.91 -12.12 -17.49
N ALA A 367 4.79 -12.88 -18.59
CA ALA A 367 3.97 -12.48 -19.74
C ALA A 367 2.50 -12.29 -19.33
N ALA A 368 1.93 -13.21 -18.57
CA ALA A 368 0.56 -13.11 -18.08
C ALA A 368 0.35 -11.86 -17.21
N ALA A 369 1.28 -11.55 -16.30
CA ALA A 369 1.19 -10.36 -15.44
C ALA A 369 1.20 -9.07 -16.27
N GLY A 370 2.09 -8.96 -17.27
CA GLY A 370 2.15 -7.83 -18.19
C GLY A 370 0.87 -7.70 -19.03
N ILE A 371 0.37 -8.80 -19.60
CA ILE A 371 -0.85 -8.80 -20.43
C ILE A 371 -2.07 -8.42 -19.58
N VAL A 372 -2.21 -8.95 -18.37
CA VAL A 372 -3.33 -8.62 -17.47
C VAL A 372 -3.31 -7.13 -17.12
N LEU A 373 -2.14 -6.57 -16.78
CA LEU A 373 -2.04 -5.13 -16.52
C LEU A 373 -2.42 -4.33 -17.77
N LEU A 374 -1.91 -4.69 -18.95
CA LEU A 374 -2.25 -4.01 -20.20
C LEU A 374 -3.75 -4.10 -20.52
N ALA A 375 -4.40 -5.21 -20.23
CA ALA A 375 -5.86 -5.36 -20.39
C ALA A 375 -6.63 -4.37 -19.48
N PHE A 376 -6.24 -4.22 -18.20
CA PHE A 376 -6.81 -3.21 -17.31
C PHE A 376 -6.56 -1.80 -17.82
N VAL A 377 -5.34 -1.50 -18.25
CA VAL A 377 -4.99 -0.17 -18.80
C VAL A 377 -5.76 0.11 -20.08
N ALA A 378 -5.88 -0.85 -20.99
CA ALA A 378 -6.69 -0.71 -22.20
C ALA A 378 -8.16 -0.41 -21.86
N TYR A 379 -8.71 -1.11 -20.85
CA TYR A 379 -10.04 -0.81 -20.33
C TYR A 379 -10.15 0.63 -19.82
N LEU A 380 -9.15 1.13 -19.05
CA LEU A 380 -9.13 2.50 -18.57
C LEU A 380 -9.07 3.52 -19.72
N ILE A 381 -8.28 3.24 -20.77
CA ILE A 381 -8.20 4.08 -21.96
C ILE A 381 -9.57 4.13 -22.67
N VAL A 382 -10.21 2.98 -22.88
CA VAL A 382 -11.56 2.92 -23.47
C VAL A 382 -12.58 3.68 -22.63
N LEU A 383 -12.50 3.56 -21.30
CA LEU A 383 -13.38 4.30 -20.38
C LEU A 383 -13.21 5.83 -20.52
N THR A 384 -12.00 6.30 -20.86
CA THR A 384 -11.71 7.72 -21.11
C THR A 384 -12.46 8.25 -22.34
N TYR A 385 -12.49 7.48 -23.43
CA TYR A 385 -13.10 7.88 -24.71
C TYR A 385 -14.60 7.56 -24.82
N ARG A 386 -15.16 6.81 -23.87
CA ARG A 386 -16.59 6.53 -23.85
C ARG A 386 -17.34 7.83 -23.52
N LYS A 387 -18.00 8.43 -24.51
CA LYS A 387 -18.90 9.56 -24.31
C LYS A 387 -20.03 9.12 -23.35
N GLU A 388 -20.44 10.03 -22.47
CA GLU A 388 -21.59 9.86 -21.57
C GLU A 388 -22.85 9.53 -22.36
#